data_8ef87d9ea4ac06ff04f905b6d953e02d
#
_entry.id   8ef87d9ea4ac06ff04f905b6d953e02d
#
_cell.length_a   1.000
_cell.length_b   1.000
_cell.length_c   1.000
_cell.angle_alpha   90.00
_cell.angle_beta   90.00
_cell.angle_gamma   90.00
#
_symmetry.space_group_name_H-M   'P 1'
#
loop_
_entity.id
_entity.type
_entity.pdbx_description
1 polymer ?
#
loop_
_entity_poly.entity_id
_entity_poly.type
_entity_poly.pdbx_seq_one_letter_code
_entity_poly.pdbx_strand_id
1 'polypeptide(L)'
;MVIEHADFDGTERLAAVLGADILSTFDSPDNAKLGTCGNIEEIMIGEDKVIKFSNTSAGEACSIVLRGSGAHILDEAERSLHDVICVLIAAVKNHKVVYGGGNCELRMSLAVEELSKTVSGKEALAIESYAKALK
;
A
#
# COMPACT_ATOMS: atom_id res chain seq x y z
N MET A 1 1.21 -20.44 23.88
CA MET A 1 2.41 -19.94 23.18
C MET A 1 2.55 -18.47 23.51
N VAL A 2 3.72 -17.99 23.88
CA VAL A 2 4.03 -16.58 24.14
C VAL A 2 5.05 -16.14 23.11
N ILE A 3 4.84 -14.99 22.50
CA ILE A 3 5.74 -14.40 21.52
C ILE A 3 6.30 -13.12 22.13
N GLU A 4 7.60 -13.06 22.30
CA GLU A 4 8.31 -11.89 22.81
C GLU A 4 8.92 -11.09 21.66
N HIS A 5 9.14 -9.81 21.90
CA HIS A 5 9.78 -8.88 20.93
C HIS A 5 9.10 -8.81 19.56
N ALA A 6 7.77 -8.99 19.55
CA ALA A 6 7.00 -8.79 18.32
C ALA A 6 7.02 -7.33 17.89
N ASP A 7 7.08 -7.13 16.56
CA ASP A 7 6.95 -5.81 15.97
C ASP A 7 5.55 -5.22 16.25
N PHE A 8 5.51 -3.93 16.61
CA PHE A 8 4.25 -3.27 16.95
C PHE A 8 3.28 -3.22 15.77
N ASP A 9 3.77 -2.84 14.59
CA ASP A 9 2.95 -2.77 13.37
C ASP A 9 2.44 -4.15 12.95
N GLY A 10 3.28 -5.17 13.08
CA GLY A 10 2.89 -6.57 12.83
C GLY A 10 1.83 -7.06 13.81
N THR A 11 1.94 -6.68 15.08
CA THR A 11 0.97 -7.04 16.12
C THR A 11 -0.38 -6.38 15.86
N GLU A 12 -0.41 -5.11 15.45
CA GLU A 12 -1.65 -4.40 15.12
C GLU A 12 -2.37 -5.05 13.93
N ARG A 13 -1.64 -5.37 12.87
CA ARG A 13 -2.19 -6.08 11.71
C ARG A 13 -2.71 -7.47 12.08
N LEU A 14 -1.97 -8.19 12.92
CA LEU A 14 -2.36 -9.50 13.38
C LEU A 14 -3.64 -9.43 14.24
N ALA A 15 -3.75 -8.46 15.14
CA ALA A 15 -4.94 -8.23 15.95
C ALA A 15 -6.17 -7.96 15.07
N ALA A 16 -6.02 -7.11 14.05
CA ALA A 16 -7.09 -6.81 13.09
C ALA A 16 -7.56 -8.06 12.32
N VAL A 17 -6.63 -8.90 11.88
CA VAL A 17 -6.93 -10.13 11.12
C VAL A 17 -7.57 -11.22 11.99
N LEU A 18 -7.16 -11.32 13.25
CA LEU A 18 -7.69 -12.28 14.20
C LEU A 18 -8.97 -11.81 14.90
N GLY A 19 -9.27 -10.52 14.81
CA GLY A 19 -10.38 -9.89 15.54
C GLY A 19 -10.11 -9.76 17.03
N ALA A 20 -8.83 -9.63 17.43
CA ALA A 20 -8.39 -9.49 18.81
C ALA A 20 -8.21 -8.01 19.16
N ASP A 21 -8.27 -7.69 20.45
CA ASP A 21 -7.94 -6.36 20.96
C ASP A 21 -6.48 -6.28 21.43
N ILE A 22 -5.88 -5.11 21.25
CA ILE A 22 -4.56 -4.79 21.80
C ILE A 22 -4.76 -4.14 23.17
N LEU A 23 -4.20 -4.74 24.20
CA LEU A 23 -4.30 -4.24 25.56
C LEU A 23 -3.00 -3.58 25.97
N SER A 24 -3.10 -2.45 26.67
CA SER A 24 -1.96 -1.76 27.27
C SER A 24 -1.63 -2.22 28.70
N THR A 25 -2.61 -2.83 29.36
CA THR A 25 -2.49 -3.32 30.75
C THR A 25 -3.16 -4.68 30.91
N PHE A 26 -2.72 -5.43 31.93
CA PHE A 26 -3.30 -6.75 32.29
C PHE A 26 -4.27 -6.69 33.47
N ASP A 27 -4.69 -5.49 33.86
CA ASP A 27 -5.49 -5.29 35.08
C ASP A 27 -6.90 -5.90 35.01
N SER A 28 -7.43 -6.09 33.80
CA SER A 28 -8.77 -6.62 33.58
C SER A 28 -8.79 -7.62 32.42
N PRO A 29 -8.24 -8.84 32.62
CA PRO A 29 -8.16 -9.84 31.55
C PRO A 29 -9.53 -10.32 31.07
N ASP A 30 -10.55 -10.25 31.90
CA ASP A 30 -11.91 -10.68 31.56
C ASP A 30 -12.60 -9.80 30.52
N ASN A 31 -12.13 -8.57 30.34
CA ASN A 31 -12.64 -7.62 29.34
C ASN A 31 -11.92 -7.73 28.00
N ALA A 32 -10.88 -8.56 27.90
CA ALA A 32 -10.11 -8.73 26.70
C ALA A 32 -10.88 -9.50 25.63
N LYS A 33 -11.02 -8.92 24.44
CA LYS A 33 -11.55 -9.63 23.29
C LYS A 33 -10.46 -10.49 22.67
N LEU A 34 -10.63 -11.80 22.79
CA LEU A 34 -9.71 -12.77 22.18
C LEU A 34 -10.03 -12.97 20.70
N GLY A 35 -8.98 -13.03 19.89
CA GLY A 35 -9.09 -13.39 18.48
C GLY A 35 -9.24 -14.90 18.27
N THR A 36 -9.64 -15.29 17.08
CA THR A 36 -9.78 -16.69 16.67
C THR A 36 -8.87 -17.03 15.51
N CYS A 37 -8.20 -18.17 15.62
CA CYS A 37 -7.32 -18.70 14.57
C CYS A 37 -7.49 -20.22 14.51
N GLY A 38 -7.51 -20.76 13.30
CA GLY A 38 -7.64 -22.21 13.10
C GLY A 38 -6.36 -22.98 13.41
N ASN A 39 -5.20 -22.43 13.06
CA ASN A 39 -3.92 -23.07 13.29
C ASN A 39 -2.81 -22.04 13.48
N ILE A 40 -1.93 -22.31 14.45
CA ILE A 40 -0.71 -21.55 14.70
C ILE A 40 0.44 -22.54 14.69
N GLU A 41 1.38 -22.35 13.78
CA GLU A 41 2.52 -23.25 13.62
C GLU A 41 3.83 -22.46 13.51
N GLU A 42 4.89 -23.01 14.08
CA GLU A 42 6.25 -22.52 13.87
C GLU A 42 6.81 -23.22 12.63
N ILE A 43 7.22 -22.46 11.65
CA ILE A 43 7.85 -22.96 10.42
C ILE A 43 9.26 -22.39 10.28
N MET A 44 10.14 -23.16 9.68
CA MET A 44 11.47 -22.67 9.32
C MET A 44 11.49 -22.20 7.87
N ILE A 45 11.97 -20.97 7.67
CA ILE A 45 12.21 -20.42 6.35
C ILE A 45 13.71 -20.11 6.23
N GLY A 46 14.46 -21.03 5.63
CA GLY A 46 15.92 -20.97 5.65
C GLY A 46 16.45 -21.29 7.03
N GLU A 47 17.18 -20.37 7.64
CA GLU A 47 17.72 -20.47 9.00
C GLU A 47 16.83 -19.78 10.05
N ASP A 48 15.83 -19.02 9.59
CA ASP A 48 14.95 -18.25 10.46
C ASP A 48 13.66 -19.00 10.80
N LYS A 49 13.24 -18.85 12.05
CA LYS A 49 11.96 -19.36 12.54
C LYS A 49 10.90 -18.27 12.44
N VAL A 50 9.77 -18.61 11.84
CA VAL A 50 8.61 -17.72 11.73
C VAL A 50 7.37 -18.42 12.24
N ILE A 51 6.45 -17.64 12.78
CA ILE A 51 5.17 -18.14 13.27
C ILE A 51 4.11 -17.85 12.20
N LYS A 52 3.49 -18.91 11.72
CA LYS A 52 2.44 -18.85 10.72
C LYS A 52 1.07 -19.01 11.37
N PHE A 53 0.20 -18.03 11.14
CA PHE A 53 -1.21 -18.08 11.48
C PHE A 53 -1.99 -18.44 10.23
N SER A 54 -2.82 -19.46 10.30
CA SER A 54 -3.66 -19.89 9.19
C SER A 54 -5.11 -20.12 9.61
N ASN A 55 -6.02 -20.04 8.66
CA ASN A 55 -7.46 -20.08 8.88
C ASN A 55 -7.91 -19.00 9.87
N THR A 56 -7.53 -17.76 9.59
CA THR A 56 -7.92 -16.59 10.38
C THR A 56 -9.38 -16.22 10.13
N SER A 57 -10.03 -15.61 11.09
CA SER A 57 -11.46 -15.28 11.04
C SER A 57 -11.80 -14.28 9.91
N ALA A 58 -10.92 -13.33 9.63
CA ALA A 58 -11.13 -12.33 8.57
C ALA A 58 -10.77 -12.83 7.16
N GLY A 59 -9.92 -13.85 7.03
CA GLY A 59 -9.62 -14.52 5.75
C GLY A 59 -8.97 -13.70 4.62
N GLU A 60 -8.72 -12.43 4.85
CA GLU A 60 -8.37 -11.45 3.80
C GLU A 60 -6.94 -10.91 3.90
N ALA A 61 -6.08 -11.55 4.67
CA ALA A 61 -4.69 -11.15 4.82
C ALA A 61 -3.73 -12.24 4.36
N CYS A 62 -2.64 -11.81 3.72
CA CYS A 62 -1.55 -12.70 3.35
C CYS A 62 -0.21 -12.01 3.61
N SER A 63 0.81 -12.81 3.86
CA SER A 63 2.19 -12.34 3.98
C SER A 63 3.00 -12.83 2.79
N ILE A 64 3.78 -11.96 2.20
CA ILE A 64 4.69 -12.28 1.10
C ILE A 64 6.10 -12.29 1.66
N VAL A 65 6.76 -13.44 1.66
CA VAL A 65 8.13 -13.59 2.13
C VAL A 65 9.08 -13.53 0.95
N LEU A 66 9.92 -12.49 0.91
CA LEU A 66 10.96 -12.34 -0.09
C LEU A 66 12.24 -13.00 0.40
N ARG A 67 12.85 -13.81 -0.45
CA ARG A 67 14.12 -14.49 -0.17
C ARG A 67 15.11 -14.25 -1.29
N GLY A 68 16.35 -13.98 -0.93
CA GLY A 68 17.43 -13.74 -1.88
C GLY A 68 18.79 -13.67 -1.20
N SER A 69 19.85 -13.74 -1.98
CA SER A 69 21.23 -13.75 -1.49
C SER A 69 21.80 -12.35 -1.24
N GLY A 70 21.16 -11.29 -1.72
CA GLY A 70 21.67 -9.92 -1.63
C GLY A 70 20.62 -8.96 -1.08
N ALA A 71 21.00 -8.17 -0.06
CA ALA A 71 20.13 -7.19 0.56
C ALA A 71 19.59 -6.18 -0.47
N HIS A 72 20.42 -5.66 -1.37
CA HIS A 72 20.00 -4.72 -2.40
C HIS A 72 18.89 -5.25 -3.31
N ILE A 73 18.94 -6.54 -3.67
CA ILE A 73 17.91 -7.16 -4.52
C ILE A 73 16.61 -7.30 -3.73
N LEU A 74 16.68 -7.62 -2.46
CA LEU A 74 15.52 -7.75 -1.58
C LEU A 74 14.87 -6.38 -1.34
N ASP A 75 15.67 -5.35 -1.08
CA ASP A 75 15.18 -3.98 -0.88
C ASP A 75 14.48 -3.44 -2.15
N GLU A 76 15.03 -3.73 -3.32
CA GLU A 76 14.44 -3.32 -4.59
C GLU A 76 13.16 -4.11 -4.90
N ALA A 77 13.14 -5.40 -4.58
CA ALA A 77 11.95 -6.22 -4.73
C ALA A 77 10.82 -5.78 -3.79
N GLU A 78 11.15 -5.43 -2.53
CA GLU A 78 10.19 -4.89 -1.56
C GLU A 78 9.60 -3.57 -2.06
N ARG A 79 10.45 -2.65 -2.53
CA ARG A 79 10.02 -1.35 -3.09
C ARG A 79 9.10 -1.54 -4.29
N SER A 80 9.46 -2.42 -5.22
CA SER A 80 8.66 -2.72 -6.40
C SER A 80 7.30 -3.32 -6.03
N LEU A 81 7.26 -4.23 -5.06
CA LEU A 81 6.01 -4.78 -4.54
C LEU A 81 5.14 -3.73 -3.86
N HIS A 82 5.76 -2.84 -3.08
CA HIS A 82 5.04 -1.74 -2.46
C HIS A 82 4.36 -0.85 -3.50
N ASP A 83 5.07 -0.49 -4.56
CA ASP A 83 4.53 0.31 -5.66
C ASP A 83 3.36 -0.40 -6.37
N VAL A 84 3.49 -1.70 -6.62
CA VAL A 84 2.40 -2.51 -7.20
C VAL A 84 1.17 -2.51 -6.29
N ILE A 85 1.35 -2.70 -4.99
CA ILE A 85 0.24 -2.67 -4.02
C ILE A 85 -0.44 -1.31 -4.00
N CYS A 86 0.33 -0.22 -3.99
CA CYS A 86 -0.21 1.15 -4.05
C CYS A 86 -1.02 1.40 -5.32
N VAL A 87 -0.54 0.95 -6.47
CA VAL A 87 -1.27 1.07 -7.75
C VAL A 87 -2.57 0.25 -7.72
N LEU A 88 -2.53 -0.97 -7.19
CA LEU A 88 -3.73 -1.80 -7.06
C LEU A 88 -4.78 -1.18 -6.13
N ILE A 89 -4.35 -0.62 -4.99
CA ILE A 89 -5.24 0.10 -4.07
C ILE A 89 -5.88 1.30 -4.78
N ALA A 90 -5.09 2.07 -5.52
CA ALA A 90 -5.60 3.20 -6.29
C ALA A 90 -6.59 2.77 -7.38
N ALA A 91 -6.30 1.67 -8.09
CA ALA A 91 -7.17 1.11 -9.12
C ALA A 91 -8.50 0.57 -8.56
N VAL A 92 -8.47 -0.03 -7.37
CA VAL A 92 -9.69 -0.49 -6.68
C VAL A 92 -10.53 0.68 -6.20
N LYS A 93 -9.92 1.74 -5.70
CA LYS A 93 -10.62 2.96 -5.26
C LYS A 93 -11.20 3.76 -6.43
N ASN A 94 -10.46 3.83 -7.52
CA ASN A 94 -10.82 4.61 -8.71
C ASN A 94 -10.73 3.69 -9.93
N HIS A 95 -11.87 3.19 -10.40
CA HIS A 95 -11.94 2.27 -11.55
C HIS A 95 -11.65 2.94 -12.92
N LYS A 96 -11.00 4.11 -12.90
CA LYS A 96 -10.62 4.85 -14.09
C LYS A 96 -9.11 4.87 -14.23
N VAL A 97 -8.65 4.58 -15.43
CA VAL A 97 -7.23 4.62 -15.78
C VAL A 97 -7.03 5.56 -16.95
N VAL A 98 -5.85 6.14 -17.02
CA VAL A 98 -5.40 7.01 -18.12
C VAL A 98 -4.09 6.49 -18.68
N TYR A 99 -3.78 6.86 -19.91
CA TYR A 99 -2.48 6.53 -20.48
C TYR A 99 -1.37 7.29 -19.75
N GLY A 100 -0.28 6.62 -19.47
CA GLY A 100 0.92 7.21 -18.89
C GLY A 100 1.78 7.98 -19.89
N GLY A 101 3.01 8.35 -19.47
CA GLY A 101 3.97 9.00 -20.33
C GLY A 101 3.64 10.45 -20.65
N GLY A 102 2.96 11.19 -19.74
CA GLY A 102 2.61 12.59 -19.97
C GLY A 102 1.41 12.80 -20.91
N ASN A 103 0.64 11.75 -21.22
CA ASN A 103 -0.49 11.87 -22.14
C ASN A 103 -1.57 12.82 -21.62
N CYS A 104 -1.83 12.82 -20.31
CA CYS A 104 -2.80 13.73 -19.71
C CYS A 104 -2.37 15.18 -19.82
N GLU A 105 -1.12 15.45 -19.48
CA GLU A 105 -0.50 16.77 -19.53
C GLU A 105 -0.49 17.31 -20.95
N LEU A 106 -0.14 16.49 -21.91
CA LEU A 106 -0.16 16.85 -23.32
C LEU A 106 -1.58 17.20 -23.82
N ARG A 107 -2.58 16.39 -23.46
CA ARG A 107 -3.98 16.66 -23.81
C ARG A 107 -4.50 17.94 -23.15
N MET A 108 -4.17 18.18 -21.89
CA MET A 108 -4.49 19.43 -21.20
C MET A 108 -3.80 20.62 -21.89
N SER A 109 -2.53 20.49 -22.26
CA SER A 109 -1.80 21.52 -23.01
C SER A 109 -2.50 21.90 -24.32
N LEU A 110 -2.91 20.91 -25.10
CA LEU A 110 -3.61 21.15 -26.36
C LEU A 110 -4.95 21.87 -26.15
N ALA A 111 -5.73 21.46 -25.16
CA ALA A 111 -7.00 22.11 -24.84
C ALA A 111 -6.81 23.57 -24.38
N VAL A 112 -5.81 23.84 -23.56
CA VAL A 112 -5.47 25.19 -23.11
C VAL A 112 -4.93 26.05 -24.24
N GLU A 113 -4.14 25.47 -25.18
CA GLU A 113 -3.67 26.15 -26.36
C GLU A 113 -4.84 26.55 -27.30
N GLU A 114 -5.85 25.70 -27.44
CA GLU A 114 -7.07 26.07 -28.18
C GLU A 114 -7.85 27.19 -27.49
N LEU A 115 -7.96 27.17 -26.16
CA LEU A 115 -8.58 28.25 -25.40
C LEU A 115 -7.84 29.57 -25.61
N SER A 116 -6.51 29.59 -25.67
CA SER A 116 -5.74 30.80 -25.87
C SER A 116 -6.07 31.52 -27.18
N LYS A 117 -6.52 30.80 -28.22
CA LYS A 117 -6.92 31.37 -29.51
C LYS A 117 -8.29 32.07 -29.46
N THR A 118 -9.09 31.78 -28.45
CA THR A 118 -10.42 32.40 -28.27
C THR A 118 -10.36 33.68 -27.45
N VAL A 119 -9.28 33.91 -26.74
CA VAL A 119 -9.07 35.08 -25.88
C VAL A 119 -8.12 36.06 -26.55
N SER A 120 -8.28 37.34 -26.35
CA SER A 120 -7.44 38.38 -26.93
C SER A 120 -6.62 39.13 -25.90
N GLY A 121 -5.52 39.73 -26.32
CA GLY A 121 -4.68 40.57 -25.46
C GLY A 121 -3.69 39.82 -24.58
N LYS A 122 -3.33 40.41 -23.44
CA LYS A 122 -2.29 39.86 -22.53
C LYS A 122 -2.70 38.55 -21.87
N GLU A 123 -3.98 38.32 -21.71
CA GLU A 123 -4.52 37.08 -21.12
C GLU A 123 -4.23 35.88 -22.03
N ALA A 124 -4.32 36.03 -23.34
CA ALA A 124 -3.97 34.97 -24.29
C ALA A 124 -2.51 34.50 -24.14
N LEU A 125 -1.59 35.45 -23.90
CA LEU A 125 -0.17 35.14 -23.70
C LEU A 125 0.07 34.34 -22.39
N ALA A 126 -0.67 34.67 -21.34
CA ALA A 126 -0.57 33.94 -20.08
C ALA A 126 -1.09 32.50 -20.23
N ILE A 127 -2.22 32.32 -20.91
CA ILE A 127 -2.82 31.01 -21.20
C ILE A 127 -1.89 30.18 -22.07
N GLU A 128 -1.30 30.76 -23.12
CA GLU A 128 -0.33 30.09 -24.00
C GLU A 128 0.92 29.67 -23.23
N SER A 129 1.43 30.53 -22.33
CA SER A 129 2.58 30.20 -21.50
C SER A 129 2.30 29.02 -20.56
N TYR A 130 1.11 28.95 -20.01
CA TYR A 130 0.68 27.81 -19.20
C TYR A 130 0.56 26.52 -20.02
N ALA A 131 0.01 26.60 -21.22
CA ALA A 131 -0.04 25.47 -22.15
C ALA A 131 1.36 24.93 -22.48
N LYS A 132 2.34 25.82 -22.67
CA LYS A 132 3.73 25.44 -22.88
C LYS A 132 4.37 24.77 -21.65
N ALA A 133 4.01 25.21 -20.47
CA ALA A 133 4.52 24.62 -19.23
C ALA A 133 3.98 23.19 -18.94
N LEU A 134 2.85 22.83 -19.55
CA LEU A 134 2.29 21.47 -19.49
C LEU A 134 2.93 20.49 -20.47
N LYS A 135 3.67 20.93 -21.46
CA LYS A 135 4.42 20.10 -22.43
C LYS A 135 5.75 19.67 -21.85
#